data_f4fb7036ac3c1a43d7fd2d2130f5175b
#
_entry.id   f4fb7036ac3c1a43d7fd2d2130f5175b
#
_cell.length_a   1.000
_cell.length_b   1.000
_cell.length_c   1.000
_cell.angle_alpha   90.00
_cell.angle_beta   90.00
_cell.angle_gamma   90.00
#
_symmetry.space_group_name_H-M   'P 1'
#
loop_
_entity.id
_entity.type
_entity.pdbx_description
1 polymer ?
#
loop_
_entity_poly.entity_id
_entity_poly.type
_entity_poly.pdbx_seq_one_letter_code
_entity_poly.pdbx_strand_id
1 'polypeptide(L)'
;MMTQAQPQFWGDEHSKNKVAGLLGLSMQEIMDYPIQTVSTGTPKLIVGVNSLETLFKIKPDLEEMKIYCKEHLVKGFYPFTTETIDKDSDFHARQFNPLAGINEDPITGVAAGALGAYAVEHKISDKKDFVIEQGYCMGKGGKIYVVVDDKVKVGGYAVIFGEKEI
;
A
#
# COMPACT_ATOMS: atom_id res chain seq x y z
N MET A 1 14.23 -11.83 -4.37
CA MET A 1 12.94 -11.64 -3.65
C MET A 1 13.10 -12.03 -2.19
N MET A 2 12.41 -11.30 -1.31
CA MET A 2 12.44 -11.50 0.15
C MET A 2 11.10 -12.10 0.59
N THR A 3 11.12 -13.20 1.34
CA THR A 3 9.91 -13.81 1.89
C THR A 3 9.39 -12.99 3.06
N GLN A 4 8.10 -12.73 3.08
CA GLN A 4 7.38 -12.02 4.13
C GLN A 4 6.77 -13.01 5.14
N ALA A 5 6.29 -12.49 6.27
CA ALA A 5 5.48 -13.27 7.20
C ALA A 5 4.15 -13.70 6.55
N GLN A 6 3.49 -14.72 7.13
CA GLN A 6 2.16 -15.13 6.68
C GLN A 6 1.18 -13.97 6.78
N PRO A 7 0.36 -13.74 5.74
CA PRO A 7 -0.62 -12.67 5.76
C PRO A 7 -1.62 -12.83 6.91
N GLN A 8 -1.90 -11.75 7.59
CA GLN A 8 -2.93 -11.65 8.61
C GLN A 8 -3.88 -10.52 8.23
N PHE A 9 -5.17 -10.73 8.41
CA PHE A 9 -6.24 -9.81 8.04
C PHE A 9 -7.12 -9.54 9.24
N TRP A 10 -7.43 -8.27 9.51
CA TRP A 10 -8.37 -7.86 10.57
C TRP A 10 -8.89 -6.44 10.33
N GLY A 11 -9.85 -6.01 11.15
CA GLY A 11 -10.35 -4.63 11.11
C GLY A 11 -11.31 -4.35 9.96
N ASP A 12 -12.30 -5.21 9.76
CA ASP A 12 -13.31 -5.05 8.70
C ASP A 12 -14.31 -3.91 8.97
N GLU A 13 -14.23 -3.25 10.14
CA GLU A 13 -15.17 -2.22 10.59
C GLU A 13 -14.62 -0.78 10.43
N HIS A 14 -13.69 -0.55 9.52
CA HIS A 14 -13.21 0.80 9.25
C HIS A 14 -14.28 1.65 8.55
N SER A 15 -14.63 2.78 9.15
CA SER A 15 -15.58 3.72 8.56
C SER A 15 -15.05 4.30 7.25
N LYS A 16 -15.70 3.99 6.13
CA LYS A 16 -15.37 4.52 4.80
C LYS A 16 -15.32 6.05 4.78
N ASN A 17 -16.28 6.70 5.47
CA ASN A 17 -16.32 8.15 5.58
C ASN A 17 -15.13 8.73 6.37
N LYS A 18 -14.80 8.12 7.52
CA LYS A 18 -13.65 8.58 8.33
C LYS A 18 -12.34 8.40 7.59
N VAL A 19 -12.12 7.25 6.96
CA VAL A 19 -10.89 6.97 6.21
C VAL A 19 -10.77 7.88 4.99
N ALA A 20 -11.85 8.11 4.24
CA ALA A 20 -11.85 9.06 3.13
C ALA A 20 -11.46 10.46 3.60
N GLY A 21 -12.06 10.95 4.70
CA GLY A 21 -11.72 12.24 5.28
C GLY A 21 -10.25 12.37 5.67
N LEU A 22 -9.67 11.33 6.27
CA LEU A 22 -8.24 11.29 6.63
C LEU A 22 -7.32 11.39 5.40
N LEU A 23 -7.76 10.90 4.25
CA LEU A 23 -7.05 10.99 2.97
C LEU A 23 -7.35 12.29 2.19
N GLY A 24 -8.27 13.13 2.69
CA GLY A 24 -8.74 14.33 1.98
C GLY A 24 -9.61 14.01 0.78
N LEU A 25 -10.34 12.89 0.84
CA LEU A 25 -11.23 12.38 -0.20
C LEU A 25 -12.69 12.34 0.26
N SER A 26 -13.61 12.19 -0.68
CA SER A 26 -15.01 11.84 -0.43
C SER A 26 -15.18 10.31 -0.41
N MET A 27 -16.26 9.82 0.20
CA MET A 27 -16.60 8.38 0.22
C MET A 27 -16.76 7.79 -1.17
N GLN A 28 -17.26 8.58 -2.13
CA GLN A 28 -17.50 8.15 -3.50
C GLN A 28 -16.21 7.88 -4.28
N GLU A 29 -15.09 8.37 -3.78
CA GLU A 29 -13.77 8.17 -4.38
C GLU A 29 -13.04 6.92 -3.87
N ILE A 30 -13.62 6.27 -2.86
CA ILE A 30 -13.14 5.00 -2.32
C ILE A 30 -13.83 3.84 -3.05
N MET A 31 -13.05 2.86 -3.52
CA MET A 31 -13.57 1.63 -4.15
C MET A 31 -14.54 0.89 -3.24
N ASP A 32 -15.40 0.07 -3.86
CA ASP A 32 -16.33 -0.80 -3.14
C ASP A 32 -15.67 -2.14 -2.76
N TYR A 33 -14.49 -2.06 -2.16
CA TYR A 33 -13.78 -3.16 -1.52
C TYR A 33 -13.61 -2.87 -0.03
N PRO A 34 -13.47 -3.90 0.83
CA PRO A 34 -13.27 -3.71 2.27
C PRO A 34 -12.04 -2.84 2.57
N ILE A 35 -12.19 -1.82 3.39
CA ILE A 35 -11.05 -1.15 4.00
C ILE A 35 -10.56 -2.05 5.11
N GLN A 36 -9.37 -2.62 4.98
CA GLN A 36 -8.91 -3.68 5.84
C GLN A 36 -7.46 -3.51 6.28
N THR A 37 -7.18 -3.87 7.51
CA THR A 37 -5.81 -3.98 8.00
C THR A 37 -5.23 -5.31 7.56
N VAL A 38 -4.10 -5.25 6.85
CA VAL A 38 -3.35 -6.42 6.40
C VAL A 38 -1.89 -6.32 6.84
N SER A 39 -1.35 -7.42 7.33
CA SER A 39 0.05 -7.50 7.75
C SER A 39 0.75 -8.70 7.12
N THR A 40 1.88 -8.44 6.51
CA THR A 40 2.89 -9.44 6.14
C THR A 40 4.20 -9.22 6.90
N GLY A 41 4.11 -8.53 8.04
CA GLY A 41 5.21 -8.15 8.93
C GLY A 41 4.90 -6.87 9.69
N THR A 42 4.28 -5.90 9.03
CA THR A 42 3.84 -4.63 9.64
C THR A 42 2.43 -4.30 9.19
N PRO A 43 1.46 -4.08 10.10
CA PRO A 43 0.07 -3.85 9.75
C PRO A 43 -0.13 -2.55 8.99
N LYS A 44 -0.76 -2.65 7.83
CA LYS A 44 -1.11 -1.54 6.93
C LYS A 44 -2.60 -1.50 6.68
N LEU A 45 -3.19 -0.32 6.69
CA LEU A 45 -4.56 -0.13 6.26
C LEU A 45 -4.61 -0.03 4.74
N ILE A 46 -5.17 -1.04 4.11
CA ILE A 46 -5.30 -1.10 2.64
C ILE A 46 -6.60 -0.41 2.25
N VAL A 47 -6.51 0.56 1.34
CA VAL A 47 -7.63 1.41 0.91
C VAL A 47 -7.65 1.52 -0.61
N GLY A 48 -8.64 0.93 -1.27
CA GLY A 48 -8.82 1.09 -2.72
C GLY A 48 -9.41 2.46 -3.06
N VAL A 49 -8.83 3.16 -4.03
CA VAL A 49 -9.38 4.42 -4.59
C VAL A 49 -9.64 4.28 -6.08
N ASN A 50 -10.66 4.99 -6.59
CA ASN A 50 -11.28 4.71 -7.88
C ASN A 50 -10.38 4.98 -9.09
N SER A 51 -9.39 5.88 -8.99
CA SER A 51 -8.57 6.29 -10.13
C SER A 51 -7.17 6.74 -9.73
N LEU A 52 -6.27 6.80 -10.70
CA LEU A 52 -4.93 7.36 -10.53
C LEU A 52 -4.98 8.85 -10.17
N GLU A 53 -5.91 9.60 -10.76
CA GLU A 53 -6.16 11.00 -10.41
C GLU A 53 -6.54 11.14 -8.93
N THR A 54 -7.47 10.31 -8.47
CA THR A 54 -7.89 10.27 -7.06
C THR A 54 -6.71 9.94 -6.14
N LEU A 55 -5.90 8.96 -6.51
CA LEU A 55 -4.72 8.59 -5.73
C LEU A 55 -3.71 9.76 -5.62
N PHE A 56 -3.48 10.47 -6.73
CA PHE A 56 -2.50 11.55 -6.78
C PHE A 56 -2.96 12.81 -6.02
N LYS A 57 -4.26 13.07 -5.98
CA LYS A 57 -4.80 14.24 -5.26
C LYS A 57 -4.87 14.05 -3.74
N ILE A 58 -4.63 12.85 -3.20
CA ILE A 58 -4.64 12.61 -1.75
C ILE A 58 -3.76 13.64 -1.02
N LYS A 59 -4.37 14.31 -0.05
CA LYS A 59 -3.71 15.22 0.89
C LYS A 59 -4.07 14.77 2.31
N PRO A 60 -3.26 13.88 2.91
CA PRO A 60 -3.61 13.27 4.18
C PRO A 60 -3.54 14.28 5.33
N ASP A 61 -4.50 14.20 6.25
CA ASP A 61 -4.37 14.80 7.57
C ASP A 61 -3.48 13.90 8.44
N LEU A 62 -2.19 14.19 8.43
CA LEU A 62 -1.18 13.32 9.06
C LEU A 62 -1.32 13.26 10.58
N GLU A 63 -1.80 14.33 11.24
CA GLU A 63 -1.98 14.34 12.69
C GLU A 63 -3.19 13.49 13.10
N GLU A 64 -4.33 13.67 12.44
CA GLU A 64 -5.51 12.84 12.65
C GLU A 64 -5.26 11.38 12.25
N MET A 65 -4.54 11.15 11.15
CA MET A 65 -4.13 9.81 10.70
C MET A 65 -3.25 9.12 11.75
N LYS A 66 -2.37 9.85 12.44
CA LYS A 66 -1.53 9.35 13.52
C LYS A 66 -2.33 8.88 14.73
N ILE A 67 -3.38 9.63 15.08
CA ILE A 67 -4.32 9.26 16.14
C ILE A 67 -5.05 7.98 15.74
N TYR A 68 -5.61 7.96 14.54
CA TYR A 68 -6.31 6.81 13.98
C TYR A 68 -5.45 5.54 13.96
N CYS A 69 -4.18 5.67 13.53
CA CYS A 69 -3.24 4.56 13.51
C CYS A 69 -3.00 3.95 14.90
N LYS A 70 -2.95 4.77 15.94
CA LYS A 70 -2.80 4.30 17.34
C LYS A 70 -4.04 3.57 17.83
N GLU A 71 -5.22 4.13 17.58
CA GLU A 71 -6.50 3.58 18.00
C GLU A 71 -6.80 2.22 17.35
N HIS A 72 -6.46 2.06 16.08
CA HIS A 72 -6.74 0.85 15.30
C HIS A 72 -5.54 -0.11 15.17
N LEU A 73 -4.43 0.15 15.88
CA LEU A 73 -3.21 -0.66 15.86
C LEU A 73 -2.62 -0.85 14.45
N VAL A 74 -2.77 0.16 13.59
CA VAL A 74 -2.23 0.21 12.23
C VAL A 74 -0.92 0.99 12.23
N LYS A 75 0.04 0.63 11.39
CA LYS A 75 1.34 1.32 11.28
C LYS A 75 1.44 2.26 10.08
N GLY A 76 0.35 2.43 9.34
CA GLY A 76 0.27 3.35 8.22
C GLY A 76 -0.82 2.98 7.23
N PHE A 77 -1.11 3.90 6.33
CA PHE A 77 -2.13 3.77 5.29
C PHE A 77 -1.45 3.44 3.95
N TYR A 78 -2.04 2.53 3.21
CA TYR A 78 -1.59 2.15 1.87
C TYR A 78 -2.75 2.26 0.87
N PRO A 79 -3.11 3.49 0.47
CA PRO A 79 -4.09 3.67 -0.61
C PRO A 79 -3.51 3.19 -1.93
N PHE A 80 -4.36 2.54 -2.73
CA PHE A 80 -4.00 2.01 -4.04
C PHE A 80 -5.13 2.17 -5.06
N THR A 81 -4.79 2.07 -6.34
CA THR A 81 -5.72 1.95 -7.46
C THR A 81 -5.25 0.88 -8.44
N THR A 82 -6.18 0.37 -9.26
CA THR A 82 -5.89 -0.53 -10.38
C THR A 82 -5.48 0.21 -11.65
N GLU A 83 -5.58 1.54 -11.67
CA GLU A 83 -5.03 2.36 -12.75
C GLU A 83 -3.54 2.57 -12.54
N THR A 84 -2.75 2.44 -13.59
CA THR A 84 -1.29 2.51 -13.57
C THR A 84 -0.75 3.47 -14.60
N ILE A 85 0.47 3.97 -14.38
CA ILE A 85 1.20 4.78 -15.37
C ILE A 85 1.76 3.86 -16.46
N ASP A 86 2.38 2.76 -16.04
CA ASP A 86 2.96 1.77 -16.93
C ASP A 86 1.96 0.61 -17.14
N LYS A 87 1.73 0.25 -18.40
CA LYS A 87 0.80 -0.82 -18.78
C LYS A 87 1.18 -2.21 -18.26
N ASP A 88 2.46 -2.40 -17.92
CA ASP A 88 2.98 -3.65 -17.37
C ASP A 88 2.86 -3.72 -15.84
N SER A 89 2.27 -2.71 -15.23
CA SER A 89 1.98 -2.68 -13.79
C SER A 89 0.53 -3.05 -13.51
N ASP A 90 0.26 -3.58 -12.31
CA ASP A 90 -1.08 -4.03 -11.90
C ASP A 90 -1.75 -3.04 -10.96
N PHE A 91 -0.97 -2.37 -10.12
CA PHE A 91 -1.45 -1.41 -9.13
C PHE A 91 -0.52 -0.20 -9.06
N HIS A 92 -1.11 0.94 -8.69
CA HIS A 92 -0.36 2.12 -8.25
C HIS A 92 -0.74 2.43 -6.81
N ALA A 93 0.25 2.68 -5.94
CA ALA A 93 0.02 2.88 -4.52
C ALA A 93 0.82 4.06 -3.97
N ARG A 94 0.38 4.53 -2.79
CA ARG A 94 1.11 5.51 -1.95
C ARG A 94 1.18 4.98 -0.53
N GLN A 95 2.25 5.31 0.20
CA GLN A 95 2.44 4.88 1.58
C GLN A 95 2.58 6.07 2.51
N PHE A 96 1.68 6.17 3.49
CA PHE A 96 1.75 7.15 4.57
C PHE A 96 2.05 6.45 5.89
N ASN A 97 3.09 6.88 6.60
CA ASN A 97 3.53 6.25 7.85
C ASN A 97 3.81 7.31 8.95
N PRO A 98 2.78 8.03 9.41
CA PRO A 98 2.96 9.15 10.33
C PRO A 98 3.48 8.73 11.71
N LEU A 99 3.25 7.47 12.15
CA LEU A 99 3.78 6.97 13.42
C LEU A 99 5.31 6.81 13.43
N ALA A 100 5.90 6.58 12.26
CA ALA A 100 7.36 6.49 12.10
C ALA A 100 8.01 7.87 11.84
N GLY A 101 7.23 8.95 11.82
CA GLY A 101 7.72 10.28 11.44
C GLY A 101 7.98 10.42 9.93
N ILE A 102 7.45 9.50 9.14
CA ILE A 102 7.57 9.50 7.68
C ILE A 102 6.23 9.90 7.09
N ASN A 103 6.15 11.09 6.52
CA ASN A 103 4.90 11.58 5.93
C ASN A 103 4.47 10.70 4.75
N GLU A 104 5.39 10.43 3.83
CA GLU A 104 5.19 9.52 2.70
C GLU A 104 6.51 8.78 2.40
N ASP A 105 6.42 7.47 2.12
CA ASP A 105 7.56 6.63 1.78
C ASP A 105 7.53 6.28 0.29
N PRO A 106 8.62 6.50 -0.46
CA PRO A 106 8.64 6.28 -1.92
C PRO A 106 8.53 4.81 -2.33
N ILE A 107 9.09 3.87 -1.55
CA ILE A 107 9.08 2.44 -1.87
C ILE A 107 8.96 1.61 -0.59
N THR A 108 7.91 0.79 -0.49
CA THR A 108 7.60 0.04 0.73
C THR A 108 7.25 -1.42 0.43
N GLY A 109 8.23 -2.30 0.49
CA GLY A 109 8.06 -3.72 0.16
C GLY A 109 7.03 -4.43 1.04
N VAL A 110 7.04 -4.20 2.36
CA VAL A 110 6.09 -4.82 3.31
C VAL A 110 4.64 -4.41 3.01
N ALA A 111 4.41 -3.14 2.65
CA ALA A 111 3.07 -2.67 2.29
C ALA A 111 2.62 -3.23 0.92
N ALA A 112 3.53 -3.32 -0.03
CA ALA A 112 3.26 -3.96 -1.33
C ALA A 112 2.90 -5.45 -1.15
N GLY A 113 3.62 -6.18 -0.29
CA GLY A 113 3.28 -7.56 0.07
C GLY A 113 1.89 -7.68 0.69
N ALA A 114 1.51 -6.76 1.58
CA ALA A 114 0.18 -6.71 2.16
C ALA A 114 -0.90 -6.43 1.10
N LEU A 115 -0.66 -5.51 0.15
CA LEU A 115 -1.57 -5.26 -0.97
C LEU A 115 -1.71 -6.49 -1.87
N GLY A 116 -0.62 -7.20 -2.20
CA GLY A 116 -0.69 -8.43 -2.99
C GLY A 116 -1.55 -9.50 -2.33
N ALA A 117 -1.35 -9.75 -1.02
CA ALA A 117 -2.18 -10.67 -0.24
C ALA A 117 -3.65 -10.23 -0.22
N TYR A 118 -3.91 -8.95 -0.02
CA TYR A 118 -5.25 -8.36 -0.06
C TYR A 118 -5.92 -8.55 -1.43
N ALA A 119 -5.19 -8.33 -2.52
CA ALA A 119 -5.71 -8.46 -3.88
C ALA A 119 -6.14 -9.90 -4.20
N VAL A 120 -5.40 -10.89 -3.72
CA VAL A 120 -5.76 -12.32 -3.86
C VAL A 120 -6.97 -12.67 -3.00
N GLU A 121 -6.99 -12.25 -1.72
CA GLU A 121 -8.09 -12.53 -0.78
C GLU A 121 -9.43 -11.99 -1.28
N HIS A 122 -9.44 -10.75 -1.77
CA HIS A 122 -10.65 -10.07 -2.25
C HIS A 122 -10.91 -10.26 -3.75
N LYS A 123 -10.13 -11.12 -4.42
CA LYS A 123 -10.29 -11.44 -5.85
C LYS A 123 -10.33 -10.19 -6.74
N ILE A 124 -9.48 -9.21 -6.46
CA ILE A 124 -9.35 -8.00 -7.28
C ILE A 124 -8.74 -8.36 -8.64
N SER A 125 -7.92 -9.41 -8.68
CA SER A 125 -7.31 -9.98 -9.87
C SER A 125 -7.17 -11.49 -9.73
N ASP A 126 -7.25 -12.22 -10.85
CA ASP A 126 -6.98 -13.66 -10.89
C ASP A 126 -5.48 -14.00 -10.85
N LYS A 127 -4.63 -12.98 -10.91
CA LYS A 127 -3.17 -13.13 -10.83
C LYS A 127 -2.72 -13.42 -9.40
N LYS A 128 -1.54 -14.00 -9.29
CA LYS A 128 -0.78 -14.16 -8.05
C LYS A 128 0.56 -13.42 -8.05
N ASP A 129 0.93 -12.89 -9.20
CA ASP A 129 2.13 -12.10 -9.43
C ASP A 129 1.73 -10.69 -9.79
N PHE A 130 2.22 -9.71 -9.04
CA PHE A 130 1.84 -8.31 -9.20
C PHE A 130 3.07 -7.41 -9.34
N VAL A 131 2.91 -6.38 -10.15
CA VAL A 131 3.83 -5.25 -10.25
C VAL A 131 3.12 -4.02 -9.69
N ILE A 132 3.67 -3.45 -8.64
CA ILE A 132 3.09 -2.30 -7.93
C ILE A 132 3.98 -1.08 -8.13
N GLU A 133 3.42 -0.03 -8.68
CA GLU A 133 4.07 1.29 -8.79
C GLU A 133 3.92 2.05 -7.47
N GLN A 134 4.96 2.76 -7.04
CA GLN A 134 4.92 3.63 -5.86
C GLN A 134 5.95 4.76 -6.00
N GLY A 135 5.72 5.89 -5.32
CA GLY A 135 6.68 6.99 -5.20
C GLY A 135 6.64 8.03 -6.30
N TYR A 136 5.79 7.88 -7.29
CA TYR A 136 5.69 8.83 -8.43
C TYR A 136 5.27 10.24 -8.00
N CYS A 137 4.37 10.36 -7.01
CA CYS A 137 3.98 11.64 -6.42
C CYS A 137 5.15 12.39 -5.75
N MET A 138 6.21 11.67 -5.42
CA MET A 138 7.42 12.20 -4.78
C MET A 138 8.58 12.44 -5.76
N GLY A 139 8.37 12.19 -7.06
CA GLY A 139 9.43 12.20 -8.06
C GLY A 139 10.48 11.09 -7.88
N LYS A 140 10.13 10.03 -7.15
CA LYS A 140 11.00 8.88 -6.82
C LYS A 140 10.32 7.56 -7.17
N GLY A 141 9.64 7.54 -8.32
CA GLY A 141 8.86 6.39 -8.75
C GLY A 141 9.70 5.13 -8.92
N GLY A 142 9.12 3.99 -8.55
CA GLY A 142 9.70 2.67 -8.70
C GLY A 142 8.65 1.57 -8.74
N LYS A 143 9.09 0.36 -9.04
CA LYS A 143 8.26 -0.84 -9.12
C LYS A 143 8.66 -1.86 -8.05
N ILE A 144 7.65 -2.45 -7.43
CA ILE A 144 7.79 -3.52 -6.46
C ILE A 144 7.13 -4.76 -7.05
N TYR A 145 7.85 -5.86 -7.07
CA TYR A 145 7.36 -7.16 -7.56
C TYR A 145 6.88 -7.98 -6.36
N VAL A 146 5.65 -8.48 -6.45
CA VAL A 146 5.01 -9.26 -5.38
C VAL A 146 4.55 -10.60 -5.96
N VAL A 147 4.86 -11.69 -5.26
CA VAL A 147 4.34 -13.03 -5.58
C VAL A 147 3.59 -13.55 -4.38
N VAL A 148 2.37 -14.02 -4.59
CA VAL A 148 1.47 -14.57 -3.56
C VAL A 148 1.18 -16.04 -3.87
N ASP A 149 2.06 -16.91 -3.38
CA ASP A 149 1.92 -18.37 -3.42
C ASP A 149 1.54 -18.89 -2.03
N ASP A 150 2.22 -19.99 -1.62
CA ASP A 150 2.22 -20.48 -0.23
C ASP A 150 2.77 -19.44 0.76
N LYS A 151 3.58 -18.52 0.24
CA LYS A 151 4.16 -17.38 0.98
C LYS A 151 4.11 -16.13 0.13
N VAL A 152 3.99 -14.99 0.79
CA VAL A 152 4.16 -13.69 0.13
C VAL A 152 5.66 -13.40 -0.02
N LYS A 153 6.07 -13.05 -1.23
CA LYS A 153 7.44 -12.64 -1.55
C LYS A 153 7.43 -11.28 -2.21
N VAL A 154 8.37 -10.43 -1.84
CA VAL A 154 8.54 -9.09 -2.42
C VAL A 154 9.94 -8.92 -2.96
N GLY A 155 10.10 -8.13 -4.01
CA GLY A 155 11.39 -7.84 -4.62
C GLY A 155 11.37 -6.55 -5.44
N GLY A 156 12.55 -6.13 -5.83
CA GLY A 156 12.78 -4.97 -6.69
C GLY A 156 14.11 -5.11 -7.39
N TYR A 157 14.41 -4.18 -8.28
CA TYR A 157 15.73 -4.08 -8.88
C TYR A 157 16.71 -3.40 -7.94
N ALA A 158 17.95 -3.89 -7.90
CA ALA A 158 19.05 -3.29 -7.17
C ALA A 158 20.24 -3.08 -8.12
N VAL A 159 20.97 -2.00 -7.94
CA VAL A 159 22.19 -1.69 -8.69
C VAL A 159 23.36 -1.70 -7.72
N ILE A 160 24.42 -2.40 -8.10
CA ILE A 160 25.67 -2.40 -7.32
C ILE A 160 26.46 -1.15 -7.69
N PHE A 161 26.61 -0.22 -6.73
CA PHE A 161 27.38 1.02 -6.91
C PHE A 161 28.88 0.88 -6.61
N GLY A 162 29.29 -0.21 -5.97
CA GLY A 162 30.68 -0.47 -5.62
C GLY A 162 30.82 -1.50 -4.51
N GLU A 163 32.00 -2.06 -4.38
CA GLU A 163 32.40 -2.94 -3.27
C GLU A 163 33.23 -2.10 -2.30
N LYS A 164 32.96 -2.21 -1.01
CA LYS A 164 33.78 -1.66 0.06
C LYS A 164 34.27 -2.80 0.90
N GLU A 165 35.60 -3.00 0.93
CA GLU A 165 36.23 -3.88 1.91
C GLU A 165 36.00 -3.30 3.32
N ILE A 166 35.57 -4.14 4.24
CA ILE A 166 35.33 -3.82 5.66
C ILE A 166 36.54 -4.31 6.44
#